data_cc017e72992db2244b2d0a985b1d86bc
#
_entry.id   cc017e72992db2244b2d0a985b1d86bc
#
_cell.length_a   1.000
_cell.length_b   1.000
_cell.length_c   1.000
_cell.angle_alpha   90.00
_cell.angle_beta   90.00
_cell.angle_gamma   90.00
#
_symmetry.space_group_name_H-M   'P 1'
#
loop_
_entity.id
_entity.type
_entity.pdbx_description
1 polymer ?
#
loop_
_entity_poly.entity_id
_entity_poly.type
_entity_poly.pdbx_seq_one_letter_code
_entity_poly.pdbx_strand_id
1 'polypeptide(L)'
;MVDAAPYLVQLLPGITVDGKVSRQLSAAPAVVSQLKAEGKLHRYLVIELGTNGPFTTQQLESLMRDVGPGHGFVLVNTSDPLPWEQAVNQVIDQVAASYPHTVLVNWYQAAQKVPQDFYSDHVHLVPAGAKYYATLIADAVLTLQREYPPQG
;
A
#
# COMPACT_ATOMS: atom_id res chain seq x y z
N MET A 1 -5.82 -2.71 4.61
CA MET A 1 -6.17 -3.06 3.20
C MET A 1 -7.42 -3.91 3.08
N VAL A 2 -7.54 -5.03 3.79
CA VAL A 2 -8.70 -5.93 3.66
C VAL A 2 -10.03 -5.22 3.95
N ASP A 3 -10.12 -4.47 5.04
CA ASP A 3 -11.34 -3.73 5.42
C ASP A 3 -11.71 -2.63 4.41
N ALA A 4 -10.75 -2.11 3.70
CA ALA A 4 -10.93 -1.04 2.72
C ALA A 4 -11.25 -1.55 1.30
N ALA A 5 -11.12 -2.85 1.04
CA ALA A 5 -11.29 -3.43 -0.30
C ALA A 5 -12.60 -3.03 -1.00
N PRO A 6 -13.78 -3.08 -0.34
CA PRO A 6 -15.03 -2.68 -0.99
C PRO A 6 -15.04 -1.21 -1.46
N TYR A 7 -14.43 -0.32 -0.67
CA TYR A 7 -14.35 1.10 -0.99
C TYR A 7 -13.33 1.37 -2.11
N LEU A 8 -12.21 0.65 -2.11
CA LEU A 8 -11.22 0.74 -3.17
C LEU A 8 -11.80 0.34 -4.53
N VAL A 9 -12.58 -0.74 -4.57
CA VAL A 9 -13.26 -1.17 -5.80
C VAL A 9 -14.24 -0.12 -6.32
N GLN A 10 -14.91 0.61 -5.43
CA GLN A 10 -15.81 1.71 -5.83
C GLN A 10 -15.04 2.93 -6.36
N LEU A 11 -13.94 3.30 -5.68
CA LEU A 11 -13.18 4.52 -6.00
C LEU A 11 -12.25 4.34 -7.20
N LEU A 12 -11.77 3.13 -7.43
CA LEU A 12 -10.84 2.77 -8.50
C LEU A 12 -11.42 1.60 -9.32
N PRO A 13 -12.35 1.86 -10.23
CA PRO A 13 -12.91 0.81 -11.08
C PRO A 13 -11.82 0.05 -11.84
N GLY A 14 -11.88 -1.27 -11.81
CA GLY A 14 -10.88 -2.14 -12.44
C GLY A 14 -9.66 -2.47 -11.58
N ILE A 15 -9.60 -1.97 -10.33
CA ILE A 15 -8.54 -2.39 -9.40
C ILE A 15 -8.63 -3.89 -9.08
N THR A 16 -7.49 -4.55 -8.98
CA THR A 16 -7.37 -5.87 -8.38
C THR A 16 -6.89 -5.71 -6.95
N VAL A 17 -7.67 -6.17 -5.97
CA VAL A 17 -7.28 -6.15 -4.56
C VAL A 17 -6.88 -7.56 -4.13
N ASP A 18 -5.61 -7.74 -3.81
CA ASP A 18 -5.06 -8.98 -3.25
C ASP A 18 -4.66 -8.76 -1.78
N GLY A 19 -5.65 -8.81 -0.91
CA GLY A 19 -5.48 -8.66 0.54
C GLY A 19 -5.53 -10.02 1.24
N LYS A 20 -4.59 -10.26 2.15
CA LYS A 20 -4.55 -11.47 2.96
C LYS A 20 -4.14 -11.13 4.39
N VAL A 21 -4.89 -11.62 5.37
CA VAL A 21 -4.55 -11.49 6.78
C VAL A 21 -3.18 -12.10 7.06
N SER A 22 -2.39 -11.42 7.89
CA SER A 22 -1.04 -11.84 8.31
C SER A 22 -0.01 -11.99 7.18
N ARG A 23 -0.25 -11.40 6.00
CA ARG A 23 0.73 -11.43 4.91
C ARG A 23 1.93 -10.54 5.25
N GLN A 24 3.12 -11.12 5.15
CA GLN A 24 4.40 -10.40 5.26
C GLN A 24 4.99 -10.09 3.88
N LEU A 25 5.95 -9.16 3.84
CA LEU A 25 6.64 -8.79 2.59
C LEU A 25 7.28 -10.00 1.89
N SER A 26 7.79 -10.96 2.66
CA SER A 26 8.43 -12.18 2.12
C SER A 26 7.51 -13.03 1.23
N ALA A 27 6.19 -12.90 1.38
CA ALA A 27 5.21 -13.60 0.53
C ALA A 27 4.88 -12.81 -0.76
N ALA A 28 5.22 -11.54 -0.84
CA ALA A 28 4.83 -10.67 -1.95
C ALA A 28 5.44 -11.04 -3.31
N PRO A 29 6.70 -11.52 -3.42
CA PRO A 29 7.26 -11.93 -4.71
C PRO A 29 6.42 -13.02 -5.39
N ALA A 30 5.91 -14.00 -4.64
CA ALA A 30 5.04 -15.05 -5.18
C ALA A 30 3.71 -14.47 -5.69
N VAL A 31 3.13 -13.51 -4.97
CA VAL A 31 1.90 -12.81 -5.40
C VAL A 31 2.13 -12.02 -6.68
N VAL A 32 3.22 -11.28 -6.78
CA VAL A 32 3.60 -10.56 -8.01
C VAL A 32 3.76 -11.52 -9.19
N SER A 33 4.45 -12.63 -9.00
CA SER A 33 4.63 -13.65 -10.05
C SER A 33 3.30 -14.23 -10.50
N GLN A 34 2.39 -14.51 -9.57
CA GLN A 34 1.06 -15.02 -9.89
C GLN A 34 0.24 -14.00 -10.68
N LEU A 35 0.19 -12.73 -10.23
CA LEU A 35 -0.53 -11.67 -10.92
C LEU A 35 0.01 -11.41 -12.32
N LYS A 36 1.34 -11.51 -12.53
CA LYS A 36 1.95 -11.47 -13.85
C LYS A 36 1.46 -12.60 -14.74
N ALA A 37 1.51 -13.84 -14.23
CA ALA A 37 1.08 -15.02 -14.99
C ALA A 37 -0.41 -14.97 -15.36
N GLU A 38 -1.24 -14.36 -14.52
CA GLU A 38 -2.68 -14.20 -14.76
C GLU A 38 -3.03 -12.96 -15.61
N GLY A 39 -2.04 -12.13 -15.98
CA GLY A 39 -2.28 -10.87 -16.70
C GLY A 39 -3.02 -9.81 -15.87
N LYS A 40 -2.95 -9.92 -14.54
CA LYS A 40 -3.63 -9.02 -13.59
C LYS A 40 -2.70 -8.02 -12.91
N LEU A 41 -1.43 -8.00 -13.26
CA LEU A 41 -0.49 -7.02 -12.72
C LEU A 41 -0.68 -5.69 -13.47
N HIS A 42 -1.32 -4.75 -12.81
CA HIS A 42 -1.59 -3.43 -13.38
C HIS A 42 -0.36 -2.53 -13.37
N ARG A 43 -0.41 -1.44 -14.14
CA ARG A 43 0.67 -0.44 -14.23
C ARG A 43 0.99 0.23 -12.90
N TYR A 44 -0.02 0.47 -12.07
CA TYR A 44 0.15 1.11 -10.77
C TYR A 44 -0.15 0.12 -9.67
N LEU A 45 0.78 0.01 -8.72
CA LEU A 45 0.68 -0.92 -7.60
C LEU A 45 0.62 -0.16 -6.29
N VAL A 46 -0.29 -0.57 -5.44
CA VAL A 46 -0.36 -0.14 -4.03
C VAL A 46 0.25 -1.25 -3.17
N ILE A 47 1.27 -0.91 -2.40
CA ILE A 47 1.95 -1.85 -1.48
C ILE A 47 1.71 -1.39 -0.05
N GLU A 48 1.04 -2.25 0.73
CA GLU A 48 0.75 -2.07 2.15
C GLU A 48 1.03 -3.39 2.87
N LEU A 49 2.23 -3.54 3.42
CA LEU A 49 2.72 -4.78 4.02
C LEU A 49 3.43 -4.58 5.38
N GLY A 50 3.51 -3.34 5.89
CA GLY A 50 4.22 -3.01 7.12
C GLY A 50 3.56 -3.51 8.41
N THR A 51 2.26 -3.77 8.39
CA THR A 51 1.51 -4.20 9.56
C THR A 51 1.95 -5.58 10.08
N ASN A 52 2.35 -6.49 9.22
CA ASN A 52 2.57 -7.89 9.58
C ASN A 52 4.05 -8.29 9.75
N GLY A 53 4.92 -7.33 9.91
CA GLY A 53 6.33 -7.58 10.21
C GLY A 53 7.27 -6.55 9.61
N PRO A 54 8.47 -6.40 10.18
CA PRO A 54 9.47 -5.48 9.66
C PRO A 54 10.13 -6.03 8.39
N PHE A 55 10.67 -5.13 7.60
CA PHE A 55 11.50 -5.42 6.44
C PHE A 55 12.54 -4.31 6.23
N THR A 56 13.54 -4.60 5.44
CA THR A 56 14.62 -3.65 5.11
C THR A 56 14.30 -2.86 3.84
N THR A 57 15.02 -1.76 3.64
CA THR A 57 15.00 -0.99 2.39
C THR A 57 15.29 -1.88 1.18
N GLN A 58 16.32 -2.74 1.26
CA GLN A 58 16.68 -3.64 0.18
C GLN A 58 15.59 -4.64 -0.15
N GLN A 59 14.89 -5.17 0.86
CA GLN A 59 13.78 -6.10 0.65
C GLN A 59 12.61 -5.45 -0.08
N LEU A 60 12.21 -4.23 0.34
CA LEU A 60 11.14 -3.49 -0.32
C LEU A 60 11.51 -3.11 -1.76
N GLU A 61 12.70 -2.56 -1.96
CA GLU A 61 13.18 -2.21 -3.31
C GLU A 61 13.35 -3.43 -4.21
N SER A 62 13.76 -4.58 -3.65
CA SER A 62 13.84 -5.83 -4.41
C SER A 62 12.46 -6.26 -4.93
N LEU A 63 11.42 -6.18 -4.10
CA LEU A 63 10.05 -6.44 -4.53
C LEU A 63 9.64 -5.49 -5.67
N MET A 64 9.93 -4.20 -5.54
CA MET A 64 9.57 -3.21 -6.56
C MET A 64 10.33 -3.44 -7.88
N ARG A 65 11.59 -3.87 -7.82
CA ARG A 65 12.35 -4.31 -9.00
C ARG A 65 11.78 -5.57 -9.64
N ASP A 66 11.30 -6.53 -8.85
CA ASP A 66 10.68 -7.76 -9.34
C ASP A 66 9.37 -7.49 -10.10
N VAL A 67 8.66 -6.44 -9.73
CA VAL A 67 7.50 -5.94 -10.50
C VAL A 67 7.93 -5.58 -11.92
N GLY A 68 9.07 -4.95 -12.08
CA GLY A 68 9.67 -4.64 -13.38
C GLY A 68 9.48 -3.19 -13.82
N PRO A 69 10.06 -2.81 -14.96
CA PRO A 69 9.99 -1.46 -15.47
C PRO A 69 8.59 -1.08 -15.95
N GLY A 70 8.36 0.22 -16.06
CA GLY A 70 7.09 0.75 -16.57
C GLY A 70 5.95 0.78 -15.54
N HIS A 71 6.24 0.49 -14.27
CA HIS A 71 5.28 0.53 -13.18
C HIS A 71 5.51 1.75 -12.28
N GLY A 72 4.42 2.22 -11.68
CA GLY A 72 4.44 3.22 -10.62
C GLY A 72 3.89 2.63 -9.31
N PHE A 73 4.29 3.21 -8.18
CA PHE A 73 4.02 2.65 -6.87
C PHE A 73 3.36 3.67 -5.93
N VAL A 74 2.39 3.20 -5.18
CA VAL A 74 1.90 3.86 -3.98
C VAL A 74 2.33 3.02 -2.80
N LEU A 75 3.16 3.57 -1.93
CA LEU A 75 3.54 2.93 -0.67
C LEU A 75 2.69 3.49 0.45
N VAL A 76 2.17 2.62 1.29
CA VAL A 76 1.35 3.00 2.44
C VAL A 76 2.10 2.60 3.70
N ASN A 77 2.41 3.56 4.57
CA ASN A 77 2.97 3.25 5.87
C ASN A 77 1.89 2.78 6.85
N THR A 78 2.28 2.33 8.03
CA THR A 78 1.36 1.67 8.96
C THR A 78 1.10 2.51 10.21
N SER A 79 -0.08 2.32 10.78
CA SER A 79 -0.46 2.86 12.09
C SER A 79 -1.05 1.72 12.93
N ASP A 80 -0.17 1.04 13.64
CA ASP A 80 -0.49 -0.10 14.49
C ASP A 80 0.37 -0.07 15.76
N PRO A 81 -0.14 -0.44 16.93
CA PRO A 81 0.64 -0.41 18.17
C PRO A 81 1.64 -1.57 18.27
N LEU A 82 2.55 -1.66 17.29
CA LEU A 82 3.48 -2.77 17.13
C LEU A 82 4.93 -2.34 17.36
N PRO A 83 5.78 -3.22 17.90
CA PRO A 83 7.17 -2.87 18.21
C PRO A 83 8.00 -2.42 17.00
N TRP A 84 7.65 -2.86 15.79
CA TRP A 84 8.37 -2.54 14.56
C TRP A 84 7.79 -1.37 13.77
N GLU A 85 6.67 -0.75 14.20
CA GLU A 85 5.99 0.30 13.47
C GLU A 85 6.94 1.43 13.05
N GLN A 86 7.70 1.98 13.99
CA GLN A 86 8.62 3.08 13.70
C GLN A 86 9.70 2.67 12.69
N ALA A 87 10.29 1.50 12.88
CA ALA A 87 11.36 1.02 12.00
C ALA A 87 10.86 0.75 10.57
N VAL A 88 9.71 0.09 10.42
CA VAL A 88 9.14 -0.20 9.10
C VAL A 88 8.66 1.07 8.40
N ASN A 89 8.10 2.03 9.14
CA ASN A 89 7.68 3.31 8.57
C ASN A 89 8.87 4.14 8.06
N GLN A 90 10.01 4.13 8.78
CA GLN A 90 11.24 4.76 8.27
C GLN A 90 11.68 4.17 6.93
N VAL A 91 11.63 2.84 6.79
CA VAL A 91 11.96 2.17 5.52
C VAL A 91 10.99 2.59 4.41
N ILE A 92 9.69 2.54 4.67
CA ILE A 92 8.67 2.91 3.69
C ILE A 92 8.81 4.37 3.24
N ASP A 93 8.97 5.29 4.18
CA ASP A 93 9.12 6.71 3.91
C ASP A 93 10.40 7.00 3.11
N GLN A 94 11.50 6.36 3.45
CA GLN A 94 12.77 6.48 2.74
C GLN A 94 12.67 5.97 1.29
N VAL A 95 12.09 4.79 1.08
CA VAL A 95 11.93 4.22 -0.25
C VAL A 95 10.95 5.07 -1.09
N ALA A 96 9.85 5.54 -0.50
CA ALA A 96 8.91 6.41 -1.21
C ALA A 96 9.57 7.71 -1.67
N ALA A 97 10.49 8.28 -0.89
CA ALA A 97 11.19 9.51 -1.24
C ALA A 97 12.26 9.34 -2.33
N SER A 98 12.83 8.15 -2.49
CA SER A 98 13.99 7.90 -3.36
C SER A 98 13.71 7.02 -4.58
N TYR A 99 12.69 6.16 -4.53
CA TYR A 99 12.39 5.24 -5.63
C TYR A 99 11.57 5.95 -6.73
N PRO A 100 11.93 5.80 -8.02
CA PRO A 100 11.24 6.48 -9.11
C PRO A 100 9.75 6.14 -9.18
N HIS A 101 8.94 7.11 -9.59
CA HIS A 101 7.50 6.96 -9.79
C HIS A 101 6.76 6.37 -8.59
N THR A 102 7.08 6.90 -7.40
CA THR A 102 6.55 6.41 -6.14
C THR A 102 5.90 7.55 -5.35
N VAL A 103 4.71 7.31 -4.83
CA VAL A 103 3.95 8.23 -3.97
C VAL A 103 3.73 7.57 -2.62
N LEU A 104 3.86 8.34 -1.54
CA LEU A 104 3.60 7.90 -0.16
C LEU A 104 2.18 8.27 0.26
N VAL A 105 1.46 7.29 0.81
CA VAL A 105 0.31 7.53 1.69
C VAL A 105 0.80 7.46 3.13
N ASN A 106 0.90 8.61 3.81
CA ASN A 106 1.29 8.66 5.22
C ASN A 106 0.08 8.35 6.10
N TRP A 107 -0.27 7.08 6.16
CA TRP A 107 -1.37 6.60 6.99
C TRP A 107 -1.09 6.78 8.48
N TYR A 108 0.15 6.61 8.90
CA TYR A 108 0.56 6.85 10.29
C TYR A 108 0.12 8.23 10.78
N GLN A 109 0.38 9.28 10.01
CA GLN A 109 -0.01 10.63 10.37
C GLN A 109 -1.52 10.88 10.21
N ALA A 110 -2.13 10.33 9.17
CA ALA A 110 -3.56 10.51 8.92
C ALA A 110 -4.42 9.84 9.99
N ALA A 111 -4.05 8.64 10.42
CA ALA A 111 -4.74 7.87 11.45
C ALA A 111 -4.81 8.59 12.80
N GLN A 112 -3.77 9.34 13.16
CA GLN A 112 -3.74 10.12 14.41
C GLN A 112 -4.81 11.21 14.48
N LYS A 113 -5.33 11.65 13.33
CA LYS A 113 -6.39 12.67 13.25
C LYS A 113 -7.79 12.10 13.40
N VAL A 114 -7.93 10.79 13.29
CA VAL A 114 -9.22 10.07 13.30
C VAL A 114 -9.21 8.85 14.23
N PRO A 115 -8.82 9.02 15.50
CA PRO A 115 -8.72 7.89 16.43
C PRO A 115 -10.05 7.14 16.63
N GLN A 116 -11.17 7.82 16.41
CA GLN A 116 -12.52 7.23 16.49
C GLN A 116 -12.83 6.28 15.32
N ASP A 117 -12.01 6.27 14.27
CA ASP A 117 -12.21 5.46 13.09
C ASP A 117 -11.61 4.04 13.21
N PHE A 118 -11.11 3.71 14.40
CA PHE A 118 -10.58 2.39 14.74
C PHE A 118 -11.50 1.66 15.70
N TYR A 119 -11.50 0.33 15.60
CA TYR A 119 -12.02 -0.53 16.69
C TYR A 119 -11.09 -0.49 17.91
N SER A 120 -11.51 -1.09 19.00
CA SER A 120 -10.79 -1.06 20.29
C SER A 120 -9.38 -1.67 20.25
N ASP A 121 -9.05 -2.44 19.19
CA ASP A 121 -7.72 -2.99 18.98
C ASP A 121 -6.73 -1.99 18.37
N HIS A 122 -7.20 -0.80 17.97
CA HIS A 122 -6.43 0.24 17.32
C HIS A 122 -5.73 -0.19 16.01
N VAL A 123 -6.20 -1.25 15.38
CA VAL A 123 -5.67 -1.81 14.12
C VAL A 123 -6.76 -1.85 13.05
N HIS A 124 -7.89 -2.50 13.34
CA HIS A 124 -8.99 -2.63 12.40
C HIS A 124 -9.83 -1.35 12.34
N LEU A 125 -10.23 -1.01 11.12
CA LEU A 125 -10.97 0.21 10.83
C LEU A 125 -12.49 -0.04 10.88
N VAL A 126 -13.21 0.88 11.52
CA VAL A 126 -14.65 0.97 11.34
C VAL A 126 -14.98 1.40 9.91
N PRO A 127 -16.22 1.25 9.39
CA PRO A 127 -16.55 1.59 8.01
C PRO A 127 -16.14 3.01 7.59
N ALA A 128 -16.28 4.02 8.44
CA ALA A 128 -15.84 5.39 8.16
C ALA A 128 -14.32 5.48 7.99
N GLY A 129 -13.55 4.81 8.85
CA GLY A 129 -12.10 4.73 8.77
C GLY A 129 -11.64 3.99 7.53
N ALA A 130 -12.27 2.88 7.19
CA ALA A 130 -11.99 2.11 5.99
C ALA A 130 -12.22 2.94 4.71
N LYS A 131 -13.30 3.72 4.67
CA LYS A 131 -13.59 4.65 3.57
C LYS A 131 -12.56 5.77 3.48
N TYR A 132 -12.17 6.37 4.61
CA TYR A 132 -11.14 7.41 4.65
C TYR A 132 -9.79 6.89 4.16
N TYR A 133 -9.37 5.73 4.65
CA TYR A 133 -8.16 5.04 4.21
C TYR A 133 -8.16 4.77 2.70
N ALA A 134 -9.27 4.23 2.17
CA ALA A 134 -9.43 3.97 0.75
C ALA A 134 -9.38 5.26 -0.08
N THR A 135 -9.94 6.36 0.42
CA THR A 135 -9.90 7.67 -0.25
C THR A 135 -8.46 8.18 -0.39
N LEU A 136 -7.67 8.09 0.67
CA LEU A 136 -6.25 8.50 0.63
C LEU A 136 -5.46 7.68 -0.40
N ILE A 137 -5.70 6.37 -0.47
CA ILE A 137 -5.07 5.51 -1.48
C ILE A 137 -5.51 5.89 -2.89
N ALA A 138 -6.82 6.09 -3.10
CA ALA A 138 -7.34 6.47 -4.41
C ALA A 138 -6.77 7.81 -4.88
N ASP A 139 -6.68 8.81 -4.01
CA ASP A 139 -6.07 10.11 -4.33
C ASP A 139 -4.59 9.97 -4.70
N ALA A 140 -3.86 9.12 -4.00
CA ALA A 140 -2.45 8.84 -4.31
C ALA A 140 -2.29 8.15 -5.68
N VAL A 141 -3.15 7.17 -6.00
CA VAL A 141 -3.16 6.51 -7.32
C VAL A 141 -3.46 7.52 -8.42
N LEU A 142 -4.46 8.38 -8.26
CA LEU A 142 -4.80 9.41 -9.23
C LEU A 142 -3.67 10.45 -9.40
N THR A 143 -2.99 10.80 -8.33
CA THR A 143 -1.79 11.64 -8.37
C THR A 143 -0.70 10.98 -9.20
N LEU A 144 -0.41 9.72 -8.93
CA LEU A 144 0.60 8.94 -9.65
C LEU A 144 0.24 8.81 -11.14
N GLN A 145 -1.03 8.62 -11.48
CA GLN A 145 -1.49 8.57 -12.88
C GLN A 145 -1.24 9.88 -13.63
N ARG A 146 -1.39 11.03 -12.96
CA ARG A 146 -1.11 12.34 -13.54
C ARG A 146 0.39 12.60 -13.72
N GLU A 147 1.20 12.20 -12.74
CA GLU A 147 2.66 12.41 -12.73
C GLU A 147 3.40 11.41 -13.61
N TYR A 148 2.87 10.21 -13.75
CA TYR A 148 3.45 9.13 -14.52
C TYR A 148 2.39 8.44 -15.40
N PRO A 149 1.84 9.14 -16.41
CA PRO A 149 0.77 8.60 -17.25
C PRO A 149 1.25 7.39 -18.07
N PRO A 150 0.31 6.53 -18.55
CA PRO A 150 0.64 5.50 -19.51
C PRO A 150 1.32 6.11 -20.73
N GLN A 151 2.40 5.52 -21.16
CA GLN A 151 2.99 5.90 -22.45
C GLN A 151 2.10 5.33 -23.55
N GLY A 152 1.64 6.19 -24.41
CA GLY A 152 0.83 5.84 -25.57
C GLY A 152 1.55 4.96 -26.57
#